data_791109234ba7c31f633752a7be314567
#
_entry.id   791109234ba7c31f633752a7be314567
#
_cell.length_a   1.000
_cell.length_b   1.000
_cell.length_c   1.000
_cell.angle_alpha   90.00
_cell.angle_beta   90.00
_cell.angle_gamma   90.00
#
_symmetry.space_group_name_H-M   'P 1'
#
loop_
_entity.id
_entity.type
_entity.pdbx_description
1 polymer ?
#
loop_
_entity_poly.entity_id
_entity_poly.type
_entity_poly.pdbx_seq_one_letter_code
_entity_poly.pdbx_strand_id
1 'polypeptide(L)'
;MEKENGLKGSLTVEASYLLPILILLIWNILFLSFFVYDQTVMTQGSYCTVLRTQRLTGEQAEKLEEGEKKFKEAVAERIVCGRLEHQILMEKESVSIKTKLTMNAPAGLCFQSLWQGGQEQCVEKWEPVNFIRACRKAENVLEFLQKGKVEEGN
;
A
#
# COMPACT_ATOMS: atom_id res chain seq x y z
N MET A 1 -24.23 26.05 52.33
CA MET A 1 -22.92 26.25 51.67
C MET A 1 -22.06 24.98 51.53
N GLU A 2 -22.39 23.87 52.17
CA GLU A 2 -21.58 22.63 52.09
C GLU A 2 -21.84 21.75 50.86
N LYS A 3 -22.98 21.85 50.18
CA LYS A 3 -23.31 21.02 49.01
C LYS A 3 -22.54 21.34 47.75
N GLU A 4 -22.06 22.58 47.56
CA GLU A 4 -21.29 22.96 46.38
C GLU A 4 -19.84 22.47 46.39
N ASN A 5 -19.26 22.30 47.58
CA ASN A 5 -17.87 21.82 47.70
C ASN A 5 -17.72 20.31 47.42
N GLY A 6 -18.77 19.53 47.73
CA GLY A 6 -18.78 18.09 47.43
C GLY A 6 -18.86 17.79 45.95
N LEU A 7 -19.60 18.56 45.16
CA LEU A 7 -19.71 18.42 43.71
C LEU A 7 -18.39 18.78 42.97
N LYS A 8 -17.69 19.80 43.44
CA LYS A 8 -16.39 20.19 42.86
C LYS A 8 -15.30 19.14 43.12
N GLY A 9 -15.34 18.47 44.26
CA GLY A 9 -14.40 17.39 44.58
C GLY A 9 -14.63 16.13 43.76
N SER A 10 -15.89 15.77 43.47
CA SER A 10 -16.24 14.63 42.61
C SER A 10 -15.78 14.87 41.16
N LEU A 11 -16.04 16.04 40.60
CA LEU A 11 -15.62 16.40 39.25
C LEU A 11 -14.09 16.36 39.05
N THR A 12 -13.31 16.74 40.06
CA THR A 12 -11.84 16.72 39.99
C THR A 12 -11.31 15.30 39.98
N VAL A 13 -11.92 14.42 40.75
CA VAL A 13 -11.55 12.99 40.81
C VAL A 13 -11.91 12.30 39.50
N GLU A 14 -13.09 12.55 38.95
CA GLU A 14 -13.51 11.99 37.62
C GLU A 14 -12.60 12.47 36.51
N ALA A 15 -12.27 13.78 36.48
CA ALA A 15 -11.34 14.33 35.49
C ALA A 15 -9.93 13.73 35.59
N SER A 16 -9.48 13.40 36.77
CA SER A 16 -8.17 12.76 37.02
C SER A 16 -8.04 11.38 36.37
N TYR A 17 -9.12 10.61 36.25
CA TYR A 17 -9.14 9.33 35.58
C TYR A 17 -9.40 9.46 34.06
N LEU A 18 -10.21 10.39 33.63
CA LEU A 18 -10.53 10.59 32.21
C LEU A 18 -9.34 11.14 31.42
N LEU A 19 -8.56 12.04 32.00
CA LEU A 19 -7.46 12.72 31.33
C LEU A 19 -6.38 11.74 30.83
N PRO A 20 -5.85 10.80 31.63
CA PRO A 20 -4.87 9.83 31.14
C PRO A 20 -5.45 8.91 30.06
N ILE A 21 -6.72 8.53 30.13
CA ILE A 21 -7.38 7.72 29.11
C ILE A 21 -7.48 8.49 27.79
N LEU A 22 -7.84 9.76 27.85
CA LEU A 22 -7.92 10.65 26.69
C LEU A 22 -6.54 10.82 26.02
N ILE A 23 -5.50 11.01 26.81
CA ILE A 23 -4.11 11.13 26.31
C ILE A 23 -3.69 9.83 25.60
N LEU A 24 -3.97 8.66 26.20
CA LEU A 24 -3.68 7.37 25.57
C LEU A 24 -4.46 7.18 24.28
N LEU A 25 -5.70 7.60 24.21
CA LEU A 25 -6.52 7.52 22.99
C LEU A 25 -5.96 8.40 21.88
N ILE A 26 -5.63 9.66 22.18
CA ILE A 26 -5.00 10.57 21.22
C ILE A 26 -3.69 10.00 20.72
N TRP A 27 -2.86 9.45 21.60
CA TRP A 27 -1.58 8.82 21.26
C TRP A 27 -1.76 7.64 20.29
N ASN A 28 -2.75 6.77 20.55
CA ASN A 28 -3.08 5.66 19.66
C ASN A 28 -3.54 6.15 18.26
N ILE A 29 -4.35 7.20 18.19
CA ILE A 29 -4.80 7.76 16.91
C ILE A 29 -3.64 8.35 16.11
N LEU A 30 -2.71 9.04 16.76
CA LEU A 30 -1.52 9.58 16.12
C LEU A 30 -0.63 8.47 15.54
N PHE A 31 -0.38 7.42 16.34
CA PHE A 31 0.40 6.27 15.86
C PHE A 31 -0.27 5.57 14.67
N LEU A 32 -1.59 5.37 14.75
CA LEU A 32 -2.35 4.80 13.64
C LEU A 32 -2.22 5.64 12.37
N SER A 33 -2.26 6.95 12.50
CA SER A 33 -2.09 7.87 11.36
C SER A 33 -0.71 7.71 10.71
N PHE A 34 0.36 7.61 11.49
CA PHE A 34 1.70 7.36 10.96
C PHE A 34 1.81 5.99 10.28
N PHE A 35 1.21 4.97 10.86
CA PHE A 35 1.20 3.63 10.28
C PHE A 35 0.49 3.61 8.91
N VAL A 36 -0.69 4.22 8.82
CA VAL A 36 -1.44 4.31 7.56
C VAL A 36 -0.68 5.13 6.52
N TYR A 37 -0.02 6.19 6.94
CA TYR A 37 0.83 7.00 6.08
C TYR A 37 1.99 6.16 5.50
N ASP A 38 2.77 5.50 6.37
CA ASP A 38 3.90 4.67 5.96
C ASP A 38 3.46 3.53 5.03
N GLN A 39 2.32 2.91 5.31
CA GLN A 39 1.73 1.87 4.45
C GLN A 39 1.33 2.41 3.08
N THR A 40 0.79 3.61 3.02
CA THR A 40 0.43 4.27 1.76
C THR A 40 1.66 4.60 0.93
N VAL A 41 2.70 5.16 1.56
CA VAL A 41 3.98 5.47 0.91
C VAL A 41 4.63 4.19 0.35
N MET A 42 4.64 3.11 1.15
CA MET A 42 5.15 1.80 0.73
C MET A 42 4.40 1.27 -0.50
N THR A 43 3.07 1.31 -0.48
CA THR A 43 2.23 0.83 -1.58
C THR A 43 2.47 1.60 -2.87
N GLN A 44 2.43 2.91 -2.79
CA GLN A 44 2.64 3.78 -3.95
C GLN A 44 4.07 3.65 -4.50
N GLY A 45 5.06 3.64 -3.61
CA GLY A 45 6.46 3.48 -3.99
C GLY A 45 6.73 2.14 -4.66
N SER A 46 6.18 1.06 -4.12
CA SER A 46 6.30 -0.28 -4.70
C SER A 46 5.71 -0.33 -6.11
N TYR A 47 4.50 0.17 -6.27
CA TYR A 47 3.82 0.20 -7.56
C TYR A 47 4.58 1.04 -8.60
N CYS A 48 5.00 2.24 -8.23
CA CYS A 48 5.80 3.11 -9.12
C CYS A 48 7.14 2.48 -9.51
N THR A 49 7.80 1.81 -8.56
CA THR A 49 9.09 1.14 -8.81
C THR A 49 8.91 -0.02 -9.79
N VAL A 50 7.92 -0.88 -9.59
CA VAL A 50 7.63 -2.00 -10.50
C VAL A 50 7.38 -1.51 -11.92
N LEU A 51 6.52 -0.49 -12.09
CA LEU A 51 6.24 0.09 -13.40
C LEU A 51 7.49 0.70 -14.08
N ARG A 52 8.34 1.36 -13.32
CA ARG A 52 9.59 1.95 -13.86
C ARG A 52 10.60 0.88 -14.24
N THR A 53 10.79 -0.11 -13.35
CA THR A 53 11.71 -1.23 -13.58
C THR A 53 11.31 -2.04 -14.81
N GLN A 54 10.02 -2.24 -15.03
CA GLN A 54 9.50 -2.92 -16.20
C GLN A 54 9.86 -2.20 -17.53
N ARG A 55 9.95 -0.88 -17.52
CA ARG A 55 10.27 -0.07 -18.69
C ARG A 55 11.76 0.05 -18.98
N LEU A 56 12.61 -0.39 -18.07
CA LEU A 56 14.06 -0.36 -18.29
C LEU A 56 14.45 -1.35 -19.38
N THR A 57 15.31 -0.90 -20.29
CA THR A 57 15.95 -1.73 -21.31
C THR A 57 17.36 -2.09 -20.83
N GLY A 58 17.70 -3.38 -20.76
CA GLY A 58 19.01 -3.85 -20.29
C GLY A 58 18.95 -5.28 -19.75
N GLU A 59 20.03 -5.78 -19.20
CA GLU A 59 20.09 -7.08 -18.55
C GLU A 59 19.27 -7.11 -17.25
N GLN A 60 18.80 -8.29 -16.86
CA GLN A 60 17.95 -8.45 -15.67
C GLN A 60 18.64 -8.01 -14.38
N ALA A 61 19.95 -8.26 -14.27
CA ALA A 61 20.73 -7.86 -13.10
C ALA A 61 20.82 -6.34 -12.94
N GLU A 62 21.06 -5.64 -14.04
CA GLU A 62 21.15 -4.17 -14.07
C GLU A 62 19.81 -3.49 -13.75
N LYS A 63 18.73 -4.05 -14.27
CA LYS A 63 17.35 -3.62 -13.94
C LYS A 63 17.00 -3.81 -12.47
N LEU A 64 17.45 -4.91 -11.87
CA LEU A 64 17.22 -5.21 -10.47
C LEU A 64 17.92 -4.18 -9.58
N GLU A 65 19.20 -3.92 -9.86
CA GLU A 65 20.00 -2.95 -9.09
C GLU A 65 19.44 -1.52 -9.19
N GLU A 66 19.07 -1.11 -10.40
CA GLU A 66 18.44 0.20 -10.60
C GLU A 66 17.04 0.28 -9.96
N GLY A 67 16.28 -0.81 -10.01
CA GLY A 67 15.00 -0.94 -9.33
C GLY A 67 15.13 -0.80 -7.82
N GLU A 68 16.09 -1.48 -7.19
CA GLU A 68 16.36 -1.37 -5.76
C GLU A 68 16.78 0.04 -5.35
N LYS A 69 17.65 0.67 -6.15
CA LYS A 69 18.08 2.04 -5.90
C LYS A 69 16.90 3.01 -5.94
N LYS A 70 16.09 2.93 -6.98
CA LYS A 70 14.89 3.79 -7.12
C LYS A 70 13.84 3.52 -6.04
N PHE A 71 13.70 2.28 -5.60
CA PHE A 71 12.81 1.95 -4.49
C PHE A 71 13.29 2.57 -3.18
N LYS A 72 14.59 2.46 -2.88
CA LYS A 72 15.18 3.08 -1.70
C LYS A 72 15.01 4.59 -1.70
N GLU A 73 15.28 5.25 -2.81
CA GLU A 73 15.10 6.70 -2.97
C GLU A 73 13.63 7.13 -2.82
N ALA A 74 12.69 6.35 -3.37
CA ALA A 74 11.27 6.71 -3.37
C ALA A 74 10.57 6.44 -2.03
N VAL A 75 11.00 5.42 -1.29
CA VAL A 75 10.28 4.89 -0.14
C VAL A 75 11.06 5.04 1.15
N ALA A 76 12.34 4.64 1.19
CA ALA A 76 13.10 4.57 2.43
C ALA A 76 13.27 5.94 3.11
N GLU A 77 13.40 7.01 2.31
CA GLU A 77 13.53 8.38 2.84
C GLU A 77 12.21 8.98 3.35
N ARG A 78 11.07 8.39 2.98
CA ARG A 78 9.74 8.90 3.32
C ARG A 78 9.07 8.16 4.47
N ILE A 79 9.59 7.01 4.85
CA ILE A 79 9.06 6.24 5.98
C ILE A 79 9.43 6.95 7.29
N VAL A 80 8.41 7.22 8.12
CA VAL A 80 8.56 8.00 9.34
C VAL A 80 8.87 7.11 10.55
N CYS A 81 8.15 6.01 10.71
CA CYS A 81 8.19 5.22 11.94
C CYS A 81 8.42 3.72 11.71
N GLY A 82 8.31 3.22 10.49
CA GLY A 82 8.38 1.80 10.17
C GLY A 82 9.78 1.33 9.78
N ARG A 83 10.05 0.03 10.01
CA ARG A 83 11.16 -0.69 9.39
C ARG A 83 10.64 -1.38 8.14
N LEU A 84 11.24 -1.05 7.01
CA LEU A 84 10.89 -1.62 5.72
C LEU A 84 11.85 -2.76 5.36
N GLU A 85 11.29 -3.92 5.06
CA GLU A 85 11.95 -5.01 4.38
C GLU A 85 11.35 -5.13 2.98
N HIS A 86 12.18 -5.26 1.95
CA HIS A 86 11.73 -5.39 0.57
C HIS A 86 12.51 -6.47 -0.14
N GLN A 87 11.86 -7.13 -1.09
CA GLN A 87 12.44 -8.11 -1.97
C GLN A 87 11.85 -7.93 -3.37
N ILE A 88 12.72 -7.69 -4.34
CA ILE A 88 12.33 -7.55 -5.75
C ILE A 88 12.59 -8.89 -6.43
N LEU A 89 11.57 -9.45 -7.06
CA LEU A 89 11.63 -10.68 -7.83
C LEU A 89 11.33 -10.33 -9.29
N MET A 90 12.23 -10.73 -10.16
CA MET A 90 12.06 -10.58 -11.61
C MET A 90 11.90 -11.93 -12.26
N GLU A 91 10.75 -12.14 -12.90
CA GLU A 91 10.51 -13.23 -13.82
C GLU A 91 10.56 -12.71 -15.27
N LYS A 92 10.62 -13.64 -16.24
CA LYS A 92 10.75 -13.28 -17.67
C LYS A 92 9.63 -12.36 -18.17
N GLU A 93 8.44 -12.53 -17.63
CA GLU A 93 7.21 -11.80 -18.07
C GLU A 93 6.58 -10.93 -16.98
N SER A 94 7.09 -10.98 -15.75
CA SER A 94 6.55 -10.21 -14.64
C SER A 94 7.63 -9.67 -13.73
N VAL A 95 7.35 -8.53 -13.13
CA VAL A 95 8.16 -7.95 -12.06
C VAL A 95 7.29 -7.86 -10.82
N SER A 96 7.73 -8.47 -9.74
CA SER A 96 7.03 -8.41 -8.46
C SER A 96 7.92 -7.83 -7.36
N ILE A 97 7.33 -7.05 -6.50
CA ILE A 97 7.96 -6.53 -5.28
C ILE A 97 7.16 -7.02 -4.08
N LYS A 98 7.84 -7.74 -3.20
CA LYS A 98 7.32 -8.08 -1.87
C LYS A 98 7.87 -7.07 -0.87
N THR A 99 7.00 -6.41 -0.17
CA THR A 99 7.36 -5.44 0.85
C THR A 99 6.72 -5.81 2.17
N LYS A 100 7.47 -5.67 3.24
CA LYS A 100 7.01 -5.88 4.61
C LYS A 100 7.35 -4.66 5.45
N LEU A 101 6.33 -4.04 5.99
CA LEU A 101 6.45 -2.93 6.93
C LEU A 101 6.22 -3.44 8.34
N THR A 102 7.18 -3.21 9.21
CA THR A 102 7.06 -3.54 10.64
C THR A 102 7.25 -2.26 11.44
N MET A 103 6.28 -1.91 12.23
CA MET A 103 6.35 -0.75 13.11
C MET A 103 6.62 -1.20 14.54
N ASN A 104 7.65 -0.66 15.16
CA ASN A 104 7.93 -0.88 16.57
C ASN A 104 7.00 0.00 17.39
N ALA A 105 5.86 -0.54 17.79
CA ALA A 105 4.96 0.16 18.69
C ALA A 105 5.58 0.25 20.09
N PRO A 106 5.56 1.44 20.76
CA PRO A 106 6.05 1.58 22.11
C PRO A 106 5.23 0.71 23.08
N ALA A 107 5.92 0.23 24.13
CA ALA A 107 5.30 -0.58 25.18
C ALA A 107 4.11 0.21 25.81
N GLY A 108 2.91 -0.30 25.68
CA GLY A 108 1.67 0.35 26.15
C GLY A 108 0.60 0.52 25.09
N LEU A 109 0.94 0.35 23.81
CA LEU A 109 -0.06 0.26 22.74
C LEU A 109 -0.65 -1.15 22.71
N CYS A 110 -1.97 -1.25 22.80
CA CYS A 110 -2.67 -2.51 22.63
C CYS A 110 -2.50 -2.98 21.18
N PHE A 111 -2.38 -4.32 20.99
CA PHE A 111 -2.36 -4.93 19.65
C PHE A 111 -1.08 -4.76 18.82
N GLN A 112 0.07 -5.13 19.38
CA GLN A 112 1.35 -5.12 18.63
C GLN A 112 1.30 -5.90 17.30
N SER A 113 0.46 -6.92 17.18
CA SER A 113 0.29 -7.71 15.96
C SER A 113 -0.36 -6.95 14.79
N LEU A 114 -1.08 -5.86 15.06
CA LEU A 114 -1.73 -5.04 14.03
C LEU A 114 -0.75 -4.09 13.31
N TRP A 115 0.44 -3.89 13.88
CA TRP A 115 1.44 -2.95 13.36
C TRP A 115 2.41 -3.58 12.35
N GLN A 116 1.94 -4.63 11.69
CA GLN A 116 2.67 -5.30 10.62
C GLN A 116 1.82 -5.27 9.35
N GLY A 117 2.37 -4.68 8.30
CA GLY A 117 1.77 -4.67 6.98
C GLY A 117 2.71 -5.35 5.99
N GLY A 118 2.18 -6.29 5.21
CA GLY A 118 2.91 -6.88 4.10
C GLY A 118 2.10 -6.73 2.82
N GLN A 119 2.76 -6.38 1.73
CA GLN A 119 2.12 -6.29 0.41
C GLN A 119 3.02 -6.92 -0.63
N GLU A 120 2.39 -7.58 -1.58
CA GLU A 120 3.01 -8.07 -2.80
C GLU A 120 2.37 -7.34 -3.97
N GLN A 121 3.20 -6.63 -4.72
CA GLN A 121 2.79 -5.95 -5.95
C GLN A 121 3.43 -6.69 -7.12
N CYS A 122 2.58 -7.25 -7.98
CA CYS A 122 3.01 -7.92 -9.20
C CYS A 122 2.45 -7.16 -10.40
N VAL A 123 3.31 -6.85 -11.36
CA VAL A 123 2.89 -6.26 -12.62
C VAL A 123 3.43 -7.12 -13.75
N GLU A 124 2.53 -7.64 -14.55
CA GLU A 124 2.87 -8.37 -15.76
C GLU A 124 3.48 -7.43 -16.80
N LYS A 125 4.38 -7.96 -17.60
CA LYS A 125 4.99 -7.20 -18.68
C LYS A 125 3.92 -6.86 -19.72
N TRP A 126 3.56 -5.58 -19.78
CA TRP A 126 2.61 -5.12 -20.76
C TRP A 126 3.27 -4.98 -22.13
N GLU A 127 2.92 -5.88 -23.04
CA GLU A 127 3.32 -5.81 -24.43
C GLU A 127 2.21 -5.14 -25.25
N PRO A 128 2.40 -3.87 -25.66
CA PRO A 128 1.38 -3.13 -26.40
C PRO A 128 1.01 -3.82 -27.71
N VAL A 129 1.93 -4.56 -28.33
CA VAL A 129 1.70 -5.32 -29.54
C VAL A 129 0.68 -6.45 -29.32
N ASN A 130 0.79 -7.17 -28.21
CA ASN A 130 -0.14 -8.25 -27.87
C ASN A 130 -1.54 -7.71 -27.54
N PHE A 131 -1.60 -6.56 -26.88
CA PHE A 131 -2.87 -5.88 -26.61
C PHE A 131 -3.55 -5.45 -27.93
N ILE A 132 -2.81 -4.82 -28.85
CA ILE A 132 -3.36 -4.41 -30.15
C ILE A 132 -3.83 -5.62 -30.96
N ARG A 133 -3.08 -6.72 -30.92
CA ARG A 133 -3.47 -7.98 -31.58
C ARG A 133 -4.74 -8.58 -30.97
N ALA A 134 -4.88 -8.53 -29.65
CA ALA A 134 -6.08 -8.99 -28.95
C ALA A 134 -7.30 -8.13 -29.30
N CYS A 135 -7.15 -6.81 -29.34
CA CYS A 135 -8.22 -5.90 -29.78
C CYS A 135 -8.66 -6.18 -31.23
N ARG A 136 -7.72 -6.34 -32.17
CA ARG A 136 -8.06 -6.70 -33.56
C ARG A 136 -8.78 -8.05 -33.68
N LYS A 137 -8.36 -9.05 -32.90
CA LYS A 137 -9.07 -10.34 -32.88
C LYS A 137 -10.49 -10.19 -32.38
N ALA A 138 -10.71 -9.39 -31.32
CA ALA A 138 -12.04 -9.13 -30.79
C ALA A 138 -12.94 -8.40 -31.82
N GLU A 139 -12.37 -7.42 -32.52
CA GLU A 139 -13.08 -6.67 -33.58
C GLU A 139 -13.51 -7.57 -34.75
N ASN A 140 -12.60 -8.43 -35.23
CA ASN A 140 -12.88 -9.41 -36.26
C ASN A 140 -13.99 -10.41 -35.85
N VAL A 141 -13.98 -10.83 -34.56
CA VAL A 141 -15.04 -11.72 -34.04
C VAL A 141 -16.41 -11.00 -34.01
N LEU A 142 -16.42 -9.73 -33.60
CA LEU A 142 -17.64 -8.92 -33.61
C LEU A 142 -18.21 -8.72 -35.03
N GLU A 143 -17.36 -8.42 -36.00
CA GLU A 143 -17.79 -8.33 -37.41
C GLU A 143 -18.34 -9.64 -37.93
N PHE A 144 -17.73 -10.79 -37.57
CA PHE A 144 -18.21 -12.09 -37.97
C PHE A 144 -19.60 -12.41 -37.38
N LEU A 145 -19.81 -12.07 -36.11
CA LEU A 145 -21.10 -12.24 -35.44
C LEU A 145 -22.18 -11.30 -35.99
N GLN A 146 -21.83 -10.10 -36.42
CA GLN A 146 -22.77 -9.19 -37.08
C GLN A 146 -23.18 -9.67 -38.48
N LYS A 147 -22.23 -10.20 -39.26
CA LYS A 147 -22.53 -10.78 -40.57
C LYS A 147 -23.41 -12.01 -40.49
N GLY A 148 -23.19 -12.91 -39.54
CA GLY A 148 -24.00 -14.09 -39.32
C GLY A 148 -25.47 -13.79 -38.96
N LYS A 149 -25.70 -12.67 -38.23
CA LYS A 149 -27.08 -12.24 -37.91
C LYS A 149 -27.85 -11.64 -39.09
N VAL A 150 -27.14 -11.14 -40.09
CA VAL A 150 -27.80 -10.57 -41.31
C VAL A 150 -28.24 -11.66 -42.28
N GLU A 151 -27.55 -12.81 -42.29
CA GLU A 151 -27.91 -13.94 -43.16
C GLU A 151 -29.07 -14.80 -42.62
N GLU A 152 -29.32 -14.80 -41.29
CA GLU A 152 -30.47 -15.51 -40.69
C GLU A 152 -31.80 -14.72 -40.73
N GLY A 153 -31.76 -13.45 -41.15
CA GLY A 153 -32.93 -12.54 -41.15
C GLY A 153 -33.56 -12.32 -42.54
N ASN A 154 -33.15 -13.04 -43.58
CA ASN A 154 -33.68 -12.96 -44.94
C ASN A 154 -34.18 -14.36 -45.36
#